data_ad52963d3b2a369e1c06bfd1dcf17334
#
_entry.id   ad52963d3b2a369e1c06bfd1dcf17334
#
_cell.length_a   1.000
_cell.length_b   1.000
_cell.length_c   1.000
_cell.angle_alpha   90.00
_cell.angle_beta   90.00
_cell.angle_gamma   90.00
#
_symmetry.space_group_name_H-M   'P 1'
#
loop_
_entity.id
_entity.type
_entity.pdbx_description
1 polymer ?
#
loop_
_entity_poly.entity_id
_entity_poly.type
_entity_poly.pdbx_seq_one_letter_code
_entity_poly.pdbx_strand_id
1 'polypeptide(L)'
;MNRTLAALAVLILFGTVSAWSQAPGGERTVEESYLQESLETMIIREQAYAESKDMKLVALQYIRQAVEEGRTNPDVQKALEFLATETSSTVVRAGGVGRILNNFPDVRREAALLLGEFKTVEAKDALLKVTLADNEPMVIAAAIKSLGKIGMNDADDVSQSIAFVVNRFDILFPDNALAFESLVAFEAIAESQGGLRDPSAIRAIMRIADGNYITPVRNKALELLSKLRKYAASSNGK
;
A
#
# COMPACT_ATOMS: atom_id res chain seq x y z
N MET A 1 1.60 -12.28 94.09
CA MET A 1 1.50 -11.14 93.18
C MET A 1 2.39 -11.43 91.97
N ASN A 2 1.98 -12.27 91.09
CA ASN A 2 2.70 -12.50 89.78
C ASN A 2 1.69 -12.85 88.68
N ARG A 3 1.61 -11.97 87.73
CA ARG A 3 0.73 -12.10 86.57
C ARG A 3 1.51 -12.77 85.47
N THR A 4 1.12 -13.96 85.17
CA THR A 4 1.63 -14.73 84.01
C THR A 4 1.02 -14.17 82.72
N LEU A 5 1.88 -13.72 81.85
CA LEU A 5 1.56 -13.31 80.51
C LEU A 5 1.43 -14.54 79.65
N ALA A 6 0.24 -14.77 79.09
CA ALA A 6 0.04 -15.79 78.03
C ALA A 6 0.41 -15.17 76.73
N ALA A 7 1.45 -15.71 76.07
CA ALA A 7 1.84 -15.35 74.70
C ALA A 7 0.97 -16.13 73.73
N LEU A 8 0.12 -15.41 72.99
CA LEU A 8 -0.67 -15.96 71.87
C LEU A 8 0.20 -15.97 70.60
N ALA A 9 0.64 -17.14 70.20
CA ALA A 9 1.34 -17.29 68.93
C ALA A 9 0.33 -17.33 67.79
N VAL A 10 0.24 -16.24 67.04
CA VAL A 10 -0.51 -16.18 65.76
C VAL A 10 0.37 -16.75 64.70
N LEU A 11 0.03 -17.93 64.24
CA LEU A 11 0.67 -18.61 63.10
C LEU A 11 0.12 -17.98 61.82
N ILE A 12 0.85 -17.05 61.21
CA ILE A 12 0.54 -16.48 59.91
C ILE A 12 0.97 -17.50 58.87
N LEU A 13 0.02 -18.24 58.33
CA LEU A 13 0.18 -19.04 57.12
C LEU A 13 0.36 -18.10 55.94
N PHE A 14 1.61 -17.81 55.59
CA PHE A 14 1.93 -17.25 54.27
C PHE A 14 1.63 -18.31 53.21
N GLY A 15 0.44 -18.23 52.62
CA GLY A 15 0.16 -18.91 51.37
C GLY A 15 1.11 -18.36 50.28
N THR A 16 2.04 -19.17 49.87
CA THR A 16 2.86 -18.91 48.70
C THR A 16 1.92 -18.88 47.49
N VAL A 17 1.52 -17.66 47.08
CA VAL A 17 0.96 -17.43 45.77
C VAL A 17 2.09 -17.75 44.79
N SER A 18 2.02 -18.92 44.20
CA SER A 18 2.86 -19.25 43.06
C SER A 18 2.54 -18.22 41.97
N ALA A 19 3.36 -17.17 41.90
CA ALA A 19 3.40 -16.29 40.75
C ALA A 19 3.70 -17.21 39.56
N TRP A 20 2.71 -17.43 38.75
CA TRP A 20 2.94 -17.97 37.42
C TRP A 20 3.80 -16.94 36.73
N SER A 21 5.10 -17.16 36.78
CA SER A 21 6.06 -16.49 35.95
C SER A 21 5.61 -16.76 34.51
N GLN A 22 5.08 -15.73 33.86
CA GLN A 22 4.98 -15.73 32.43
C GLN A 22 6.41 -15.95 31.93
N ALA A 23 6.67 -17.10 31.37
CA ALA A 23 7.94 -17.38 30.73
C ALA A 23 8.15 -16.30 29.65
N PRO A 24 9.32 -15.64 29.61
CA PRO A 24 9.61 -14.70 28.56
C PRO A 24 9.63 -15.46 27.24
N GLY A 25 8.72 -15.12 26.32
CA GLY A 25 8.69 -15.46 24.92
C GLY A 25 9.21 -16.87 24.59
N GLY A 26 8.41 -17.91 24.84
CA GLY A 26 8.70 -19.21 24.25
C GLY A 26 8.70 -19.04 22.74
N GLU A 27 9.80 -19.43 22.07
CA GLU A 27 9.83 -19.55 20.61
C GLU A 27 8.61 -20.40 20.22
N ARG A 28 7.73 -19.82 19.40
CA ARG A 28 6.55 -20.53 18.90
C ARG A 28 7.02 -21.73 18.12
N THR A 29 6.35 -22.86 18.27
CA THR A 29 6.65 -24.02 17.44
C THR A 29 6.32 -23.71 15.98
N VAL A 30 6.92 -24.44 15.06
CA VAL A 30 6.66 -24.29 13.62
C VAL A 30 5.18 -24.55 13.32
N GLU A 31 4.57 -25.51 14.01
CA GLU A 31 3.16 -25.87 13.89
C GLU A 31 2.24 -24.74 14.37
N GLU A 32 2.55 -24.11 15.51
CA GLU A 32 1.80 -22.97 16.03
C GLU A 32 1.89 -21.76 15.10
N SER A 33 3.06 -21.49 14.53
CA SER A 33 3.27 -20.43 13.56
C SER A 33 2.45 -20.68 12.29
N TYR A 34 2.45 -21.90 11.77
CA TYR A 34 1.71 -22.29 10.58
C TYR A 34 0.18 -22.21 10.79
N LEU A 35 -0.31 -22.67 11.95
CA LEU A 35 -1.74 -22.55 12.28
C LEU A 35 -2.17 -21.09 12.41
N GLN A 36 -1.35 -20.24 13.02
CA GLN A 36 -1.64 -18.82 13.16
C GLN A 36 -1.70 -18.12 11.80
N GLU A 37 -0.75 -18.39 10.91
CA GLU A 37 -0.73 -17.84 9.55
C GLU A 37 -1.95 -18.30 8.74
N SER A 38 -2.35 -19.55 8.86
CA SER A 38 -3.54 -20.08 8.20
C SER A 38 -4.83 -19.43 8.70
N LEU A 39 -4.98 -19.23 10.00
CA LEU A 39 -6.13 -18.55 10.60
C LEU A 39 -6.18 -17.06 10.19
N GLU A 40 -5.04 -16.39 10.20
CA GLU A 40 -4.92 -15.00 9.79
C GLU A 40 -5.29 -14.82 8.31
N THR A 41 -4.80 -15.68 7.44
CA THR A 41 -5.15 -15.67 6.01
C THR A 41 -6.66 -15.88 5.80
N MET A 42 -7.29 -16.77 6.58
CA MET A 42 -8.73 -16.97 6.55
C MET A 42 -9.49 -15.70 7.00
N ILE A 43 -9.06 -15.07 8.10
CA ILE A 43 -9.65 -13.80 8.59
C ILE A 43 -9.51 -12.71 7.52
N ILE A 44 -8.33 -12.53 6.95
CA ILE A 44 -8.08 -11.55 5.90
C ILE A 44 -9.05 -11.76 4.75
N ARG A 45 -9.19 -12.99 4.29
CA ARG A 45 -10.08 -13.31 3.17
C ARG A 45 -11.53 -12.99 3.50
N GLU A 46 -12.06 -13.47 4.62
CA GLU A 46 -13.46 -13.22 5.01
C GLU A 46 -13.75 -11.71 5.17
N GLN A 47 -12.83 -10.97 5.77
CA GLN A 47 -13.02 -9.54 6.00
C GLN A 47 -12.84 -8.70 4.71
N ALA A 48 -11.90 -9.07 3.84
CA ALA A 48 -11.66 -8.34 2.60
C ALA A 48 -12.86 -8.41 1.64
N TYR A 49 -13.54 -9.57 1.56
CA TYR A 49 -14.68 -9.78 0.68
C TYR A 49 -16.03 -9.39 1.33
N ALA A 50 -16.04 -8.96 2.60
CA ALA A 50 -17.24 -8.50 3.25
C ALA A 50 -17.78 -7.21 2.60
N GLU A 51 -19.10 -6.97 2.69
CA GLU A 51 -19.70 -5.74 2.15
C GLU A 51 -19.40 -4.51 3.02
N SER A 52 -19.15 -4.71 4.31
CA SER A 52 -18.90 -3.62 5.27
C SER A 52 -17.53 -3.00 5.09
N LYS A 53 -17.49 -1.66 5.03
CA LYS A 53 -16.25 -0.88 5.03
C LYS A 53 -15.36 -1.20 6.22
N ASP A 54 -15.96 -1.30 7.43
CA ASP A 54 -15.21 -1.52 8.67
C ASP A 54 -14.49 -2.88 8.65
N MET A 55 -15.13 -3.91 8.09
CA MET A 55 -14.50 -5.22 7.92
C MET A 55 -13.34 -5.16 6.95
N LYS A 56 -13.47 -4.44 5.83
CA LYS A 56 -12.37 -4.23 4.88
C LYS A 56 -11.18 -3.49 5.51
N LEU A 57 -11.43 -2.53 6.37
CA LEU A 57 -10.39 -1.84 7.14
C LEU A 57 -9.68 -2.77 8.13
N VAL A 58 -10.42 -3.69 8.76
CA VAL A 58 -9.82 -4.75 9.60
C VAL A 58 -8.93 -5.67 8.76
N ALA A 59 -9.38 -6.11 7.58
CA ALA A 59 -8.54 -6.89 6.67
C ALA A 59 -7.21 -6.16 6.36
N LEU A 60 -7.28 -4.86 6.03
CA LEU A 60 -6.09 -4.05 5.73
C LEU A 60 -5.14 -3.93 6.93
N GLN A 61 -5.65 -3.90 8.17
CA GLN A 61 -4.80 -3.90 9.37
C GLN A 61 -4.02 -5.21 9.50
N TYR A 62 -4.68 -6.36 9.35
CA TYR A 62 -4.02 -7.66 9.36
C TYR A 62 -3.00 -7.80 8.22
N ILE A 63 -3.37 -7.37 7.01
CA ILE A 63 -2.47 -7.39 5.85
C ILE A 63 -1.24 -6.52 6.09
N ARG A 64 -1.41 -5.32 6.65
CA ARG A 64 -0.28 -4.43 6.97
C ARG A 64 0.67 -5.10 7.94
N GLN A 65 0.16 -5.70 9.02
CA GLN A 65 0.98 -6.43 9.97
C GLN A 65 1.72 -7.59 9.31
N ALA A 66 1.04 -8.38 8.48
CA ALA A 66 1.66 -9.48 7.74
C ALA A 66 2.80 -9.01 6.84
N VAL A 67 2.60 -7.88 6.11
CA VAL A 67 3.61 -7.28 5.25
C VAL A 67 4.80 -6.76 6.06
N GLU A 68 4.58 -6.08 7.18
CA GLU A 68 5.64 -5.58 8.08
C GLU A 68 6.48 -6.72 8.66
N GLU A 69 5.88 -7.87 8.90
CA GLU A 69 6.56 -9.10 9.35
C GLU A 69 7.18 -9.92 8.19
N GLY A 70 7.09 -9.43 6.95
CA GLY A 70 7.62 -10.11 5.76
C GLY A 70 6.80 -11.33 5.31
N ARG A 71 5.60 -11.51 5.84
CA ARG A 71 4.68 -12.60 5.50
C ARG A 71 3.80 -12.20 4.31
N THR A 72 4.36 -12.33 3.11
CA THR A 72 3.67 -12.05 1.85
C THR A 72 3.32 -13.35 1.15
N ASN A 73 2.05 -13.74 1.17
CA ASN A 73 1.57 -14.93 0.47
C ASN A 73 0.58 -14.57 -0.65
N PRO A 74 0.34 -15.48 -1.62
CA PRO A 74 -0.54 -15.20 -2.76
C PRO A 74 -2.00 -14.88 -2.39
N ASP A 75 -2.50 -15.40 -1.28
CA ASP A 75 -3.88 -15.16 -0.86
C ASP A 75 -4.05 -13.76 -0.28
N VAL A 76 -3.04 -13.26 0.47
CA VAL A 76 -2.97 -11.87 0.92
C VAL A 76 -2.89 -10.93 -0.27
N GLN A 77 -2.07 -11.23 -1.27
CA GLN A 77 -1.98 -10.44 -2.49
C GLN A 77 -3.33 -10.37 -3.23
N LYS A 78 -4.01 -11.51 -3.42
CA LYS A 78 -5.35 -11.54 -4.06
C LYS A 78 -6.39 -10.73 -3.31
N ALA A 79 -6.37 -10.76 -1.97
CA ALA A 79 -7.25 -9.93 -1.15
C ALA A 79 -7.00 -8.43 -1.39
N LEU A 80 -5.73 -8.03 -1.48
CA LEU A 80 -5.34 -6.64 -1.82
C LEU A 80 -5.76 -6.25 -3.23
N GLU A 81 -5.55 -7.12 -4.23
CA GLU A 81 -5.97 -6.89 -5.61
C GLU A 81 -7.49 -6.65 -5.68
N PHE A 82 -8.28 -7.46 -4.96
CA PHE A 82 -9.71 -7.27 -4.86
C PHE A 82 -10.05 -5.92 -4.21
N LEU A 83 -9.48 -5.62 -3.03
CA LEU A 83 -9.75 -4.36 -2.32
C LEU A 83 -9.34 -3.12 -3.11
N ALA A 84 -8.22 -3.17 -3.84
CA ALA A 84 -7.74 -2.06 -4.67
C ALA A 84 -8.60 -1.81 -5.91
N THR A 85 -9.16 -2.88 -6.50
CA THR A 85 -9.95 -2.80 -7.74
C THR A 85 -11.45 -2.82 -7.52
N GLU A 86 -11.92 -2.89 -6.29
CA GLU A 86 -13.36 -2.83 -5.97
C GLU A 86 -14.00 -1.63 -6.64
N THR A 87 -15.15 -1.36 -6.79
CA THR A 87 -15.81 -0.25 -7.52
C THR A 87 -15.42 -0.15 -9.01
N SER A 88 -14.17 -0.33 -9.37
CA SER A 88 -13.73 -0.36 -10.78
C SER A 88 -14.10 -1.67 -11.48
N SER A 89 -14.08 -2.79 -10.73
CA SER A 89 -14.41 -4.12 -11.24
C SER A 89 -15.87 -4.50 -10.99
N THR A 90 -16.46 -4.07 -9.87
CA THR A 90 -17.81 -4.42 -9.45
C THR A 90 -18.49 -3.24 -8.78
N VAL A 91 -19.57 -2.75 -9.38
CA VAL A 91 -20.38 -1.65 -8.84
C VAL A 91 -21.66 -2.22 -8.22
N VAL A 92 -21.81 -2.06 -6.91
CA VAL A 92 -23.03 -2.40 -6.17
C VAL A 92 -23.86 -1.14 -5.93
N ARG A 93 -25.13 -1.14 -6.34
CA ARG A 93 -26.03 0.00 -6.20
C ARG A 93 -27.25 -0.33 -5.34
N ALA A 94 -27.68 0.62 -4.52
CA ALA A 94 -28.94 0.51 -3.79
C ALA A 94 -30.11 0.43 -4.77
N GLY A 95 -30.91 -0.67 -4.69
CA GLY A 95 -32.07 -0.87 -5.58
C GLY A 95 -31.72 -0.95 -7.07
N GLY A 96 -30.50 -1.32 -7.42
CA GLY A 96 -30.04 -1.51 -8.81
C GLY A 96 -29.66 -0.23 -9.55
N VAL A 97 -30.30 0.89 -9.27
CA VAL A 97 -30.05 2.20 -9.95
C VAL A 97 -29.66 3.33 -9.00
N GLY A 98 -29.68 3.09 -7.70
CA GLY A 98 -29.43 4.09 -6.68
C GLY A 98 -27.93 4.35 -6.43
N ARG A 99 -27.63 4.92 -5.24
CA ARG A 99 -26.28 5.24 -4.80
C ARG A 99 -25.37 4.02 -4.82
N ILE A 100 -24.11 4.21 -5.23
CA ILE A 100 -23.07 3.17 -5.14
C ILE A 100 -22.83 2.86 -3.65
N LEU A 101 -22.90 1.60 -3.28
CA LEU A 101 -22.75 1.13 -1.90
C LEU A 101 -21.32 0.74 -1.56
N ASN A 102 -20.54 0.27 -2.53
CA ASN A 102 -19.18 -0.23 -2.36
C ASN A 102 -18.10 0.77 -2.83
N ASN A 103 -18.37 2.08 -2.77
CA ASN A 103 -17.37 3.09 -3.10
C ASN A 103 -16.62 3.53 -1.83
N PHE A 104 -15.48 2.91 -1.56
CA PHE A 104 -14.60 3.20 -0.43
C PHE A 104 -13.21 3.62 -0.90
N PRO A 105 -13.00 4.89 -1.30
CA PRO A 105 -11.71 5.35 -1.85
C PRO A 105 -10.53 5.19 -0.89
N ASP A 106 -10.76 5.33 0.41
CA ASP A 106 -9.77 5.14 1.45
C ASP A 106 -9.28 3.67 1.55
N VAL A 107 -10.21 2.71 1.41
CA VAL A 107 -9.88 1.28 1.35
C VAL A 107 -9.05 0.98 0.10
N ARG A 108 -9.50 1.43 -1.08
CA ARG A 108 -8.76 1.23 -2.34
C ARG A 108 -7.38 1.85 -2.32
N ARG A 109 -7.27 3.08 -1.78
CA ARG A 109 -5.99 3.77 -1.63
C ARG A 109 -5.02 2.97 -0.77
N GLU A 110 -5.45 2.51 0.39
CA GLU A 110 -4.62 1.75 1.31
C GLU A 110 -4.20 0.41 0.72
N ALA A 111 -5.14 -0.29 0.07
CA ALA A 111 -4.85 -1.54 -0.63
C ALA A 111 -3.83 -1.35 -1.75
N ALA A 112 -3.95 -0.26 -2.53
CA ALA A 112 -2.99 0.08 -3.57
C ALA A 112 -1.59 0.36 -3.01
N LEU A 113 -1.48 1.03 -1.84
CA LEU A 113 -0.19 1.26 -1.17
C LEU A 113 0.45 -0.05 -0.71
N LEU A 114 -0.33 -0.95 -0.11
CA LEU A 114 0.16 -2.25 0.37
C LEU A 114 0.56 -3.18 -0.79
N LEU A 115 -0.13 -3.13 -1.94
CA LEU A 115 0.27 -3.87 -3.15
C LEU A 115 1.67 -3.49 -3.65
N GLY A 116 2.14 -2.29 -3.38
CA GLY A 116 3.50 -1.86 -3.72
C GLY A 116 4.61 -2.64 -2.99
N GLU A 117 4.28 -3.39 -1.93
CA GLU A 117 5.22 -4.26 -1.23
C GLU A 117 5.41 -5.62 -1.93
N PHE A 118 4.46 -5.99 -2.80
CA PHE A 118 4.49 -7.22 -3.59
C PHE A 118 5.14 -6.93 -4.94
N LYS A 119 6.38 -7.37 -5.12
CA LYS A 119 7.12 -7.19 -6.38
C LYS A 119 6.77 -8.30 -7.39
N THR A 120 5.49 -8.42 -7.73
CA THR A 120 4.96 -9.44 -8.66
C THR A 120 4.32 -8.77 -9.88
N VAL A 121 4.22 -9.52 -10.97
CA VAL A 121 3.55 -9.04 -12.19
C VAL A 121 2.06 -8.83 -11.95
N GLU A 122 1.44 -9.69 -11.16
CA GLU A 122 0.02 -9.62 -10.81
C GLU A 122 -0.28 -8.34 -10.02
N ALA A 123 0.57 -7.97 -9.04
CA ALA A 123 0.44 -6.72 -8.29
C ALA A 123 0.61 -5.50 -9.21
N LYS A 124 1.60 -5.52 -10.12
CA LYS A 124 1.77 -4.48 -11.15
C LYS A 124 0.51 -4.34 -12.00
N ASP A 125 -0.04 -5.44 -12.51
CA ASP A 125 -1.21 -5.44 -13.39
C ASP A 125 -2.47 -4.96 -12.67
N ALA A 126 -2.65 -5.32 -11.40
CA ALA A 126 -3.75 -4.79 -10.57
C ALA A 126 -3.62 -3.27 -10.36
N LEU A 127 -2.41 -2.78 -10.06
CA LEU A 127 -2.15 -1.35 -9.92
C LEU A 127 -2.32 -0.57 -11.22
N LEU A 128 -1.96 -1.16 -12.37
CA LEU A 128 -2.25 -0.58 -13.69
C LEU A 128 -3.77 -0.44 -13.94
N LYS A 129 -4.56 -1.46 -13.57
CA LYS A 129 -6.02 -1.38 -13.64
C LYS A 129 -6.57 -0.24 -12.78
N VAL A 130 -6.08 -0.12 -11.53
CA VAL A 130 -6.47 0.99 -10.64
C VAL A 130 -6.10 2.33 -11.27
N THR A 131 -4.87 2.48 -11.75
CA THR A 131 -4.37 3.72 -12.37
C THR A 131 -5.22 4.18 -13.54
N LEU A 132 -5.68 3.25 -14.38
CA LEU A 132 -6.44 3.56 -15.60
C LEU A 132 -7.95 3.70 -15.37
N ALA A 133 -8.52 2.93 -14.44
CA ALA A 133 -9.97 2.78 -14.28
C ALA A 133 -10.55 3.58 -13.10
N ASP A 134 -9.77 3.91 -12.08
CA ASP A 134 -10.26 4.71 -10.95
C ASP A 134 -10.46 6.18 -11.33
N ASN A 135 -11.35 6.86 -10.60
CA ASN A 135 -11.65 8.28 -10.81
C ASN A 135 -11.22 9.15 -9.63
N GLU A 136 -10.77 8.54 -8.53
CA GLU A 136 -10.35 9.28 -7.34
C GLU A 136 -8.84 9.57 -7.41
N PRO A 137 -8.42 10.85 -7.53
CA PRO A 137 -7.01 11.21 -7.67
C PRO A 137 -6.11 10.62 -6.58
N MET A 138 -6.62 10.54 -5.34
CA MET A 138 -5.88 9.98 -4.20
C MET A 138 -5.62 8.47 -4.33
N VAL A 139 -6.52 7.73 -4.97
CA VAL A 139 -6.37 6.28 -5.20
C VAL A 139 -5.37 6.06 -6.34
N ILE A 140 -5.53 6.83 -7.42
CA ILE A 140 -4.64 6.78 -8.58
C ILE A 140 -3.20 7.16 -8.19
N ALA A 141 -3.02 8.21 -7.40
CA ALA A 141 -1.70 8.63 -6.91
C ALA A 141 -1.03 7.52 -6.05
N ALA A 142 -1.81 6.84 -5.21
CA ALA A 142 -1.32 5.71 -4.42
C ALA A 142 -0.89 4.52 -5.31
N ALA A 143 -1.68 4.21 -6.34
CA ALA A 143 -1.34 3.15 -7.29
C ALA A 143 -0.07 3.50 -8.09
N ILE A 144 0.06 4.73 -8.57
CA ILE A 144 1.25 5.22 -9.29
C ILE A 144 2.49 5.15 -8.39
N LYS A 145 2.40 5.59 -7.14
CA LYS A 145 3.47 5.47 -6.15
C LYS A 145 3.95 4.03 -6.01
N SER A 146 3.01 3.10 -5.89
CA SER A 146 3.28 1.67 -5.73
C SER A 146 3.89 1.06 -7.00
N LEU A 147 3.44 1.47 -8.19
CA LEU A 147 4.07 1.09 -9.47
C LEU A 147 5.52 1.54 -9.53
N GLY A 148 5.82 2.78 -9.11
CA GLY A 148 7.19 3.28 -8.99
C GLY A 148 8.04 2.44 -8.03
N LYS A 149 7.47 2.01 -6.90
CA LYS A 149 8.16 1.16 -5.90
C LYS A 149 8.44 -0.24 -6.43
N ILE A 150 7.52 -0.83 -7.20
CA ILE A 150 7.73 -2.12 -7.87
C ILE A 150 8.84 -2.00 -8.90
N GLY A 151 8.92 -0.90 -9.64
CA GLY A 151 9.98 -0.58 -10.60
C GLY A 151 9.93 -1.39 -11.90
N MET A 152 8.91 -2.21 -12.15
CA MET A 152 8.69 -2.92 -13.40
C MET A 152 8.08 -1.96 -14.42
N ASN A 153 8.62 -1.95 -15.64
CA ASN A 153 8.11 -1.12 -16.76
C ASN A 153 8.38 -1.84 -18.09
N ASP A 154 7.80 -3.03 -18.22
CA ASP A 154 8.00 -3.88 -19.40
C ASP A 154 7.33 -3.25 -20.63
N ALA A 155 8.08 -3.10 -21.70
CA ALA A 155 7.60 -2.42 -22.91
C ALA A 155 6.98 -1.03 -22.65
N ASP A 156 7.46 -0.33 -21.63
CA ASP A 156 7.00 1.01 -21.24
C ASP A 156 5.53 1.07 -20.76
N ASP A 157 4.93 -0.06 -20.39
CA ASP A 157 3.51 -0.17 -20.01
C ASP A 157 3.13 0.75 -18.83
N VAL A 158 3.98 0.79 -17.79
CA VAL A 158 3.74 1.61 -16.60
C VAL A 158 3.95 3.09 -16.93
N SER A 159 5.04 3.45 -17.59
CA SER A 159 5.34 4.85 -17.91
C SER A 159 4.29 5.46 -18.85
N GLN A 160 3.82 4.70 -19.84
CA GLN A 160 2.74 5.13 -20.73
C GLN A 160 1.41 5.33 -19.99
N SER A 161 1.06 4.41 -19.09
CA SER A 161 -0.16 4.51 -18.28
C SER A 161 -0.14 5.73 -17.36
N ILE A 162 0.99 5.98 -16.69
CA ILE A 162 1.17 7.18 -15.86
C ILE A 162 1.06 8.46 -16.71
N ALA A 163 1.74 8.50 -17.87
CA ALA A 163 1.69 9.64 -18.77
C ALA A 163 0.27 9.93 -19.27
N PHE A 164 -0.50 8.87 -19.60
CA PHE A 164 -1.90 9.00 -19.99
C PHE A 164 -2.73 9.64 -18.89
N VAL A 165 -2.60 9.19 -17.64
CA VAL A 165 -3.35 9.71 -16.51
C VAL A 165 -2.95 11.14 -16.18
N VAL A 166 -1.67 11.47 -16.17
CA VAL A 166 -1.19 12.85 -15.99
C VAL A 166 -1.82 13.77 -17.02
N ASN A 167 -1.82 13.40 -18.31
CA ASN A 167 -2.44 14.21 -19.35
C ASN A 167 -3.95 14.35 -19.18
N ARG A 168 -4.65 13.30 -18.74
CA ARG A 168 -6.10 13.35 -18.47
C ARG A 168 -6.43 14.37 -17.37
N PHE A 169 -5.70 14.32 -16.26
CA PHE A 169 -5.95 15.20 -15.11
C PHE A 169 -5.45 16.64 -15.36
N ASP A 170 -4.36 16.83 -16.07
CA ASP A 170 -3.84 18.16 -16.42
C ASP A 170 -4.87 18.99 -17.22
N ILE A 171 -5.64 18.34 -18.09
CA ILE A 171 -6.68 19.00 -18.89
C ILE A 171 -7.94 19.28 -18.08
N LEU A 172 -8.36 18.31 -17.24
CA LEU A 172 -9.64 18.38 -16.54
C LEU A 172 -9.53 19.13 -15.22
N PHE A 173 -8.67 18.66 -14.34
CA PHE A 173 -8.45 19.20 -12.99
C PHE A 173 -7.03 18.88 -12.54
N PRO A 174 -6.05 19.77 -12.73
CA PRO A 174 -4.69 19.55 -12.29
C PRO A 174 -4.62 19.20 -10.80
N ASP A 175 -4.12 18.01 -10.46
CA ASP A 175 -3.94 17.56 -9.09
C ASP A 175 -2.45 17.49 -8.74
N ASN A 176 -2.04 18.27 -7.73
CA ASN A 176 -0.64 18.39 -7.34
C ASN A 176 -0.08 17.11 -6.73
N ALA A 177 -0.88 16.36 -5.97
CA ALA A 177 -0.43 15.12 -5.34
C ALA A 177 -0.24 14.02 -6.39
N LEU A 178 -1.19 13.87 -7.31
CA LEU A 178 -1.09 12.94 -8.42
C LEU A 178 0.13 13.26 -9.31
N ALA A 179 0.32 14.53 -9.66
CA ALA A 179 1.46 14.97 -10.47
C ALA A 179 2.78 14.69 -9.75
N PHE A 180 2.87 14.97 -8.45
CA PHE A 180 4.07 14.73 -7.65
C PHE A 180 4.42 13.25 -7.58
N GLU A 181 3.46 12.38 -7.23
CA GLU A 181 3.69 10.94 -7.17
C GLU A 181 4.02 10.34 -8.55
N SER A 182 3.47 10.91 -9.63
CA SER A 182 3.85 10.54 -11.01
C SER A 182 5.31 10.87 -11.30
N LEU A 183 5.79 12.04 -10.89
CA LEU A 183 7.21 12.41 -11.04
C LEU A 183 8.14 11.50 -10.23
N VAL A 184 7.74 11.15 -9.01
CA VAL A 184 8.50 10.21 -8.16
C VAL A 184 8.55 8.82 -8.80
N ALA A 185 7.43 8.35 -9.34
CA ALA A 185 7.37 7.06 -10.03
C ALA A 185 8.23 7.04 -11.31
N PHE A 186 8.17 8.09 -12.14
CA PHE A 186 9.03 8.22 -13.31
C PHE A 186 10.53 8.23 -12.95
N GLU A 187 10.88 8.90 -11.84
CA GLU A 187 12.25 8.91 -11.33
C GLU A 187 12.70 7.50 -10.90
N ALA A 188 11.88 6.79 -10.14
CA ALA A 188 12.17 5.42 -9.69
C ALA A 188 12.32 4.45 -10.88
N ILE A 189 11.45 4.55 -11.89
CA ILE A 189 11.56 3.76 -13.13
C ILE A 189 12.85 4.10 -13.87
N ALA A 190 13.19 5.39 -13.99
CA ALA A 190 14.43 5.81 -14.65
C ALA A 190 15.68 5.31 -13.93
N GLU A 191 15.67 5.30 -12.58
CA GLU A 191 16.76 4.77 -11.77
C GLU A 191 16.89 3.24 -11.93
N SER A 192 15.80 2.50 -11.94
CA SER A 192 15.81 1.04 -12.09
C SER A 192 16.24 0.59 -13.48
N GLN A 193 15.94 1.36 -14.53
CA GLN A 193 16.20 1.00 -15.92
C GLN A 193 17.39 1.74 -16.56
N GLY A 194 18.07 2.61 -15.81
CA GLY A 194 19.17 3.42 -16.32
C GLY A 194 18.72 4.50 -17.30
N GLY A 195 17.50 4.99 -17.15
CA GLY A 195 16.89 6.05 -17.95
C GLY A 195 15.43 5.81 -18.24
N LEU A 196 14.75 6.82 -18.78
CA LEU A 196 13.37 6.75 -19.21
C LEU A 196 13.33 7.00 -20.73
N ARG A 197 12.92 5.99 -21.49
CA ARG A 197 12.97 6.04 -22.97
C ARG A 197 11.62 6.41 -23.58
N ASP A 198 10.55 6.25 -22.85
CA ASP A 198 9.20 6.54 -23.31
C ASP A 198 8.98 8.04 -23.59
N PRO A 199 8.74 8.44 -24.85
CA PRO A 199 8.52 9.86 -25.18
C PRO A 199 7.25 10.43 -24.55
N SER A 200 6.25 9.60 -24.24
CA SER A 200 5.00 10.06 -23.62
C SER A 200 5.24 10.49 -22.18
N ALA A 201 6.04 9.75 -21.43
CA ALA A 201 6.45 10.09 -20.08
C ALA A 201 7.26 11.40 -20.05
N ILE A 202 8.22 11.57 -20.97
CA ILE A 202 9.00 12.81 -21.06
C ILE A 202 8.09 14.01 -21.34
N ARG A 203 7.13 13.88 -22.27
CA ARG A 203 6.14 14.94 -22.54
C ARG A 203 5.26 15.25 -21.33
N ALA A 204 4.84 14.22 -20.58
CA ALA A 204 4.05 14.43 -19.36
C ALA A 204 4.86 15.19 -18.30
N ILE A 205 6.14 14.87 -18.11
CA ILE A 205 7.03 15.58 -17.18
C ILE A 205 7.19 17.06 -17.61
N MET A 206 7.43 17.32 -18.91
CA MET A 206 7.51 18.69 -19.45
C MET A 206 6.22 19.46 -19.21
N ARG A 207 5.07 18.81 -19.41
CA ARG A 207 3.76 19.40 -19.19
C ARG A 207 3.53 19.78 -17.73
N ILE A 208 3.98 18.97 -16.78
CA ILE A 208 3.95 19.32 -15.36
C ILE A 208 4.87 20.51 -15.07
N ALA A 209 6.06 20.56 -15.69
CA ALA A 209 7.01 21.64 -15.47
C ALA A 209 6.46 23.00 -15.90
N ASP A 210 5.72 23.04 -17.00
CA ASP A 210 5.16 24.27 -17.60
C ASP A 210 3.70 24.51 -17.20
N GLY A 211 3.04 23.54 -16.54
CA GLY A 211 1.61 23.54 -16.23
C GLY A 211 1.22 24.36 -14.99
N ASN A 212 -0.08 24.34 -14.71
CA ASN A 212 -0.67 25.05 -13.56
C ASN A 212 -0.56 24.22 -12.28
N TYR A 213 0.66 23.95 -11.86
CA TYR A 213 0.99 23.23 -10.62
C TYR A 213 1.73 24.13 -9.63
N ILE A 214 1.70 23.78 -8.35
CA ILE A 214 2.46 24.52 -7.33
C ILE A 214 3.97 24.43 -7.61
N THR A 215 4.70 25.46 -7.17
CA THR A 215 6.15 25.58 -7.42
C THR A 215 6.96 24.33 -7.03
N PRO A 216 6.73 23.66 -5.89
CA PRO A 216 7.48 22.44 -5.56
C PRO A 216 7.31 21.31 -6.60
N VAL A 217 6.09 21.14 -7.16
CA VAL A 217 5.82 20.10 -8.17
C VAL A 217 6.53 20.44 -9.49
N ARG A 218 6.44 21.71 -9.94
CA ARG A 218 7.15 22.16 -11.15
C ARG A 218 8.67 22.05 -11.01
N ASN A 219 9.23 22.41 -9.85
CA ASN A 219 10.66 22.28 -9.59
C ASN A 219 11.10 20.82 -9.63
N LYS A 220 10.31 19.90 -9.05
CA LYS A 220 10.57 18.45 -9.13
C LYS A 220 10.59 17.95 -10.57
N ALA A 221 9.68 18.44 -11.42
CA ALA A 221 9.66 18.10 -12.84
C ALA A 221 10.91 18.58 -13.57
N LEU A 222 11.36 19.82 -13.32
CA LEU A 222 12.59 20.39 -13.91
C LEU A 222 13.85 19.62 -13.43
N GLU A 223 13.89 19.26 -12.15
CA GLU A 223 14.97 18.43 -11.59
C GLU A 223 15.04 17.07 -12.29
N LEU A 224 13.91 16.40 -12.44
CA LEU A 224 13.81 15.10 -13.12
C LEU A 224 14.26 15.21 -14.59
N LEU A 225 13.81 16.22 -15.33
CA LEU A 225 14.28 16.45 -16.69
C LEU A 225 15.80 16.63 -16.78
N SER A 226 16.40 17.32 -15.80
CA SER A 226 17.85 17.46 -15.73
C SER A 226 18.55 16.12 -15.47
N LYS A 227 18.00 15.27 -14.58
CA LYS A 227 18.52 13.91 -14.34
C LYS A 227 18.41 13.04 -15.61
N LEU A 228 17.28 13.07 -16.30
CA LEU A 228 17.06 12.28 -17.52
C LEU A 228 18.02 12.65 -18.65
N ARG A 229 18.38 13.93 -18.78
CA ARG A 229 19.43 14.37 -19.74
C ARG A 229 20.80 13.75 -19.45
N LYS A 230 21.15 13.55 -18.16
CA LYS A 230 22.42 12.91 -17.78
C LYS A 230 22.43 11.43 -18.17
N TYR A 231 21.30 10.71 -17.97
CA TYR A 231 21.17 9.33 -18.44
C TYR A 231 21.34 9.22 -19.97
N ALA A 232 20.69 10.12 -20.74
CA ALA A 232 20.83 10.14 -22.20
C ALA A 232 22.26 10.41 -22.66
N ALA A 233 22.98 11.32 -22.01
CA ALA A 233 24.37 11.62 -22.32
C ALA A 233 25.31 10.44 -22.03
N SER A 234 25.08 9.71 -20.92
CA SER A 234 25.88 8.54 -20.55
C SER A 234 25.64 7.32 -21.46
N SER A 235 24.45 7.21 -22.06
CA SER A 235 24.11 6.11 -22.97
C SER A 235 24.68 6.32 -24.39
N ASN A 236 24.86 7.57 -24.84
CA ASN A 236 25.41 7.91 -26.16
C ASN A 236 26.95 7.91 -26.21
N GLY A 237 27.62 7.75 -25.05
CA GLY A 237 29.09 7.72 -24.94
C GLY A 237 29.69 6.31 -24.90
N LYS A 238 28.89 5.28 -25.09
CA LYS A 238 29.31 3.88 -25.24
C LYS A 238 29.03 3.38 -26.65
#